data_2484e9871bdf81e03c03e027f2d4b3ae
#
_entry.id   2484e9871bdf81e03c03e027f2d4b3ae
#
_cell.length_a   1.000
_cell.length_b   1.000
_cell.length_c   1.000
_cell.angle_alpha   90.00
_cell.angle_beta   90.00
_cell.angle_gamma   90.00
#
_symmetry.space_group_name_H-M   'P 1'
#
loop_
_entity.id
_entity.type
_entity.pdbx_description
1 polymer ?
#
loop_
_entity_poly.entity_id
_entity_poly.type
_entity_poly.pdbx_seq_one_letter_code
_entity_poly.pdbx_strand_id
1 'polypeptide(L)'
;METHRPAVSVSPRAVVVDSPDMKTLVLGLLLTAGLFAQKIQIESDPAADFSRFHTFAIVDGRLNSANPSLNGELVKKRLDFDVQKSLTSKGLTYVASGPADVNVRYTLGAARRSEVEAYPAGWRGWGTRWVRVPYTEGTLVIDMRETATRSLVWRSIAREDKSDASKIEGKLDNMVKKSFDKYPPKK
;
A
#
# COMPACT_ATOMS: atom_id res chain seq x y z
N MET A 1 73.90 18.68 52.43
CA MET A 1 73.97 18.84 50.95
C MET A 1 72.67 18.30 50.36
N GLU A 2 71.72 19.21 50.34
CA GLU A 2 70.31 18.88 50.07
C GLU A 2 69.94 19.31 48.61
N THR A 3 69.66 18.40 47.78
CA THR A 3 69.36 18.67 46.36
C THR A 3 67.83 18.81 46.19
N HIS A 4 67.46 20.05 46.02
CA HIS A 4 66.04 20.44 45.70
C HIS A 4 65.67 20.05 44.28
N ARG A 5 64.64 19.20 44.11
CA ARG A 5 63.99 18.88 42.79
C ARG A 5 62.79 19.79 42.59
N PRO A 6 62.64 20.44 41.46
CA PRO A 6 61.42 21.21 41.19
C PRO A 6 60.26 20.30 40.79
N ALA A 7 59.11 20.58 41.38
CA ALA A 7 57.84 19.93 41.03
C ALA A 7 57.32 20.41 39.64
N VAL A 8 57.08 19.50 38.79
CA VAL A 8 56.41 19.76 37.50
C VAL A 8 54.90 19.80 37.71
N SER A 9 54.29 20.95 37.53
CA SER A 9 52.87 21.16 37.58
C SER A 9 52.28 20.72 36.24
N VAL A 10 51.51 19.61 36.22
CA VAL A 10 50.72 19.18 35.08
C VAL A 10 49.32 19.73 35.23
N SER A 11 48.98 20.71 34.39
CA SER A 11 47.63 21.28 34.30
C SER A 11 46.69 20.28 33.61
N PRO A 12 45.49 19.97 34.14
CA PRO A 12 44.54 19.10 33.44
C PRO A 12 43.93 19.87 32.27
N ARG A 13 44.14 19.34 31.05
CA ARG A 13 43.48 19.80 29.86
C ARG A 13 41.98 19.39 29.93
N ALA A 14 41.12 20.39 30.03
CA ALA A 14 39.67 20.18 29.95
C ALA A 14 39.32 19.64 28.53
N VAL A 15 38.79 18.42 28.48
CA VAL A 15 38.17 17.86 27.29
C VAL A 15 36.81 18.55 27.12
N VAL A 16 36.73 19.46 26.17
CA VAL A 16 35.44 20.01 25.73
C VAL A 16 34.71 18.91 24.98
N VAL A 17 33.73 18.30 25.61
CA VAL A 17 32.76 17.43 24.95
C VAL A 17 31.82 18.33 24.20
N ASP A 18 31.99 18.38 22.89
CA ASP A 18 31.10 19.11 21.99
C ASP A 18 29.72 18.41 22.00
N SER A 19 28.73 19.08 22.58
CA SER A 19 27.36 18.57 22.66
C SER A 19 26.76 18.67 21.27
N PRO A 20 26.23 17.58 20.70
CA PRO A 20 25.58 17.64 19.38
C PRO A 20 24.40 18.60 19.46
N ASP A 21 24.39 19.56 18.54
CA ASP A 21 23.43 20.64 18.46
C ASP A 21 22.01 20.02 18.41
N MET A 22 21.13 20.47 19.31
CA MET A 22 19.75 19.97 19.51
C MET A 22 18.93 20.03 18.20
N LYS A 23 19.34 20.86 17.24
CA LYS A 23 18.77 20.97 15.90
C LYS A 23 19.08 19.75 15.03
N THR A 24 20.23 19.13 15.19
CA THR A 24 20.65 17.92 14.45
C THR A 24 19.91 16.68 14.96
N LEU A 25 19.56 16.63 16.23
CA LEU A 25 18.80 15.53 16.85
C LEU A 25 17.32 15.56 16.45
N VAL A 26 16.74 16.75 16.23
CA VAL A 26 15.34 16.90 15.76
C VAL A 26 15.20 16.52 14.29
N LEU A 27 16.22 16.75 13.46
CA LEU A 27 16.20 16.38 12.04
C LEU A 27 16.30 14.86 11.83
N GLY A 28 16.94 14.14 12.73
CA GLY A 28 17.04 12.67 12.70
C GLY A 28 15.76 11.93 13.11
N LEU A 29 14.87 12.58 13.88
CA LEU A 29 13.65 11.95 14.40
C LEU A 29 12.45 12.03 13.43
N LEU A 30 12.53 12.86 12.40
CA LEU A 30 11.44 13.06 11.40
C LEU A 30 11.46 12.04 10.25
N LEU A 31 12.44 11.17 10.15
CA LEU A 31 12.60 10.21 9.05
C LEU A 31 12.05 8.81 9.33
N THR A 32 11.47 8.56 10.50
CA THR A 32 10.82 7.28 10.83
C THR A 32 9.29 7.33 10.77
N ALA A 33 8.70 8.17 9.89
CA ALA A 33 7.31 8.01 9.50
C ALA A 33 7.19 6.67 8.75
N GLY A 34 6.82 5.63 9.50
CA GLY A 34 6.72 4.25 9.03
C GLY A 34 5.92 4.16 7.74
N LEU A 35 6.57 3.74 6.70
CA LEU A 35 5.98 3.28 5.46
C LEU A 35 5.12 2.03 5.75
N PHE A 36 3.91 2.23 6.27
CA PHE A 36 2.86 1.23 6.14
C PHE A 36 2.47 1.20 4.66
N ALA A 37 3.27 0.52 3.88
CA ALA A 37 3.08 0.41 2.45
C ALA A 37 1.87 -0.49 2.20
N GLN A 38 0.78 0.11 1.68
CA GLN A 38 -0.25 -0.67 1.02
C GLN A 38 0.41 -1.54 -0.04
N LYS A 39 0.15 -2.84 0.00
CA LYS A 39 0.75 -3.78 -0.93
C LYS A 39 -0.02 -3.74 -2.24
N ILE A 40 0.57 -3.15 -3.29
CA ILE A 40 -0.03 -3.05 -4.61
C ILE A 40 0.78 -3.87 -5.60
N GLN A 41 0.11 -4.86 -6.18
CA GLN A 41 0.63 -5.70 -7.24
C GLN A 41 -0.02 -5.30 -8.56
N ILE A 42 0.78 -5.14 -9.61
CA ILE A 42 0.32 -4.85 -10.96
C ILE A 42 0.70 -6.01 -11.87
N GLU A 43 -0.27 -6.40 -12.70
CA GLU A 43 -0.09 -7.36 -13.79
C GLU A 43 -0.53 -6.67 -15.09
N SER A 44 0.21 -6.81 -16.16
CA SER A 44 -0.14 -6.25 -17.46
C SER A 44 0.29 -7.17 -18.57
N ASP A 45 -0.48 -7.18 -19.64
CA ASP A 45 -0.13 -7.89 -20.87
C ASP A 45 1.01 -7.13 -21.57
N PRO A 46 2.18 -7.75 -21.75
CA PRO A 46 3.31 -7.10 -22.43
C PRO A 46 3.05 -6.83 -23.92
N ALA A 47 2.09 -7.54 -24.52
CA ALA A 47 1.70 -7.37 -25.92
C ALA A 47 0.67 -6.25 -26.10
N ALA A 48 0.05 -5.75 -25.03
CA ALA A 48 -0.95 -4.70 -25.12
C ALA A 48 -0.31 -3.35 -25.48
N ASP A 49 -0.92 -2.67 -26.43
CA ASP A 49 -0.56 -1.30 -26.78
C ASP A 49 -1.48 -0.31 -26.06
N PHE A 50 -1.03 0.15 -24.90
CA PHE A 50 -1.79 1.07 -24.06
C PHE A 50 -1.98 2.46 -24.68
N SER A 51 -1.20 2.84 -25.69
CA SER A 51 -1.36 4.12 -26.39
C SER A 51 -2.61 4.21 -27.25
N ARG A 52 -3.22 3.06 -27.56
CA ARG A 52 -4.45 2.97 -28.34
C ARG A 52 -5.72 3.17 -27.51
N PHE A 53 -5.60 3.14 -26.20
CA PHE A 53 -6.75 3.26 -25.32
C PHE A 53 -7.01 4.72 -24.96
N HIS A 54 -8.11 5.27 -25.45
CA HIS A 54 -8.51 6.65 -25.24
C HIS A 54 -9.79 6.77 -24.42
N THR A 55 -10.62 5.73 -24.42
CA THR A 55 -11.92 5.71 -23.76
C THR A 55 -12.07 4.51 -22.82
N PHE A 56 -12.80 4.69 -21.74
CA PHE A 56 -13.13 3.60 -20.82
C PHE A 56 -14.56 3.67 -20.32
N ALA A 57 -15.11 2.49 -19.99
CA ALA A 57 -16.39 2.35 -19.31
C ALA A 57 -16.20 1.53 -18.03
N ILE A 58 -16.91 1.89 -16.96
CA ILE A 58 -17.01 1.06 -15.75
C ILE A 58 -18.23 0.15 -15.94
N VAL A 59 -17.99 -1.14 -16.19
CA VAL A 59 -19.05 -2.08 -16.57
C VAL A 59 -19.52 -2.96 -15.42
N ASP A 60 -18.69 -3.14 -14.37
CA ASP A 60 -19.03 -4.00 -13.25
C ASP A 60 -18.23 -3.61 -12.01
N GLY A 61 -18.93 -3.17 -10.98
CA GLY A 61 -18.36 -2.88 -9.67
C GLY A 61 -18.99 -3.80 -8.62
N ARG A 62 -18.22 -4.75 -8.08
CA ARG A 62 -18.69 -5.74 -7.11
C ARG A 62 -18.14 -5.46 -5.74
N LEU A 63 -19.04 -5.48 -4.75
CA LEU A 63 -18.71 -5.42 -3.35
C LEU A 63 -19.05 -6.79 -2.75
N ASN A 64 -18.01 -7.50 -2.33
CA ASN A 64 -18.12 -8.85 -1.79
C ASN A 64 -17.30 -8.97 -0.50
N SER A 65 -17.61 -8.09 0.43
CA SER A 65 -16.98 -8.10 1.75
C SER A 65 -17.82 -8.92 2.75
N ALA A 66 -17.13 -9.61 3.64
CA ALA A 66 -17.79 -10.23 4.81
C ALA A 66 -18.34 -9.17 5.78
N ASN A 67 -17.90 -7.91 5.67
CA ASN A 67 -18.42 -6.80 6.46
C ASN A 67 -19.49 -6.03 5.67
N PRO A 68 -20.73 -5.98 6.15
CA PRO A 68 -21.83 -5.30 5.46
C PRO A 68 -21.58 -3.80 5.18
N SER A 69 -20.82 -3.11 6.04
CA SER A 69 -20.54 -1.68 5.86
C SER A 69 -19.72 -1.40 4.57
N LEU A 70 -18.94 -2.37 4.09
CA LEU A 70 -18.20 -2.26 2.85
C LEU A 70 -19.00 -2.65 1.61
N ASN A 71 -20.22 -3.15 1.77
CA ASN A 71 -21.11 -3.56 0.67
C ASN A 71 -22.20 -2.51 0.35
N GLY A 72 -22.08 -1.31 0.93
CA GLY A 72 -23.05 -0.24 0.74
C GLY A 72 -22.97 0.42 -0.63
N GLU A 73 -24.11 0.93 -1.11
CA GLU A 73 -24.18 1.67 -2.38
C GLU A 73 -23.28 2.92 -2.38
N LEU A 74 -23.13 3.58 -1.25
CA LEU A 74 -22.25 4.74 -1.11
C LEU A 74 -20.78 4.37 -1.34
N VAL A 75 -20.35 3.22 -0.84
CA VAL A 75 -19.00 2.69 -1.09
C VAL A 75 -18.80 2.43 -2.58
N LYS A 76 -19.82 1.85 -3.24
CA LYS A 76 -19.78 1.62 -4.69
C LYS A 76 -19.67 2.93 -5.46
N LYS A 77 -20.52 3.92 -5.18
CA LYS A 77 -20.50 5.24 -5.82
C LYS A 77 -19.15 5.94 -5.64
N ARG A 78 -18.56 5.82 -4.46
CA ARG A 78 -17.23 6.37 -4.17
C ARG A 78 -16.15 5.69 -5.02
N LEU A 79 -16.16 4.36 -5.11
CA LEU A 79 -15.20 3.62 -5.94
C LEU A 79 -15.37 3.95 -7.43
N ASP A 80 -16.62 4.03 -7.93
CA ASP A 80 -16.91 4.44 -9.31
C ASP A 80 -16.32 5.82 -9.59
N PHE A 81 -16.52 6.79 -8.68
CA PHE A 81 -15.96 8.14 -8.78
C PHE A 81 -14.43 8.15 -8.76
N ASP A 82 -13.81 7.41 -7.84
CA ASP A 82 -12.35 7.39 -7.68
C ASP A 82 -11.67 6.73 -8.89
N VAL A 83 -12.25 5.67 -9.44
CA VAL A 83 -11.79 5.00 -10.67
C VAL A 83 -11.91 5.97 -11.85
N GLN A 84 -13.08 6.61 -12.01
CA GLN A 84 -13.30 7.57 -13.08
C GLN A 84 -12.31 8.72 -13.01
N LYS A 85 -12.16 9.35 -11.84
CA LYS A 85 -11.22 10.44 -11.61
C LYS A 85 -9.78 10.04 -11.93
N SER A 86 -9.38 8.85 -11.50
CA SER A 86 -8.01 8.37 -11.68
C SER A 86 -7.69 8.14 -13.16
N LEU A 87 -8.56 7.46 -13.92
CA LEU A 87 -8.34 7.19 -15.34
C LEU A 87 -8.45 8.47 -16.19
N THR A 88 -9.36 9.38 -15.84
CA THR A 88 -9.45 10.69 -16.51
C THR A 88 -8.16 11.49 -16.31
N SER A 89 -7.55 11.44 -15.12
CA SER A 89 -6.26 12.08 -14.87
C SER A 89 -5.10 11.47 -15.68
N LYS A 90 -5.28 10.25 -16.19
CA LYS A 90 -4.33 9.56 -17.09
C LYS A 90 -4.62 9.82 -18.58
N GLY A 91 -5.59 10.68 -18.89
CA GLY A 91 -5.92 11.09 -20.26
C GLY A 91 -6.99 10.23 -20.94
N LEU A 92 -7.65 9.30 -20.23
CA LEU A 92 -8.74 8.55 -20.80
C LEU A 92 -10.08 9.28 -20.59
N THR A 93 -10.98 9.14 -21.55
CA THR A 93 -12.34 9.71 -21.50
C THR A 93 -13.33 8.66 -20.99
N TYR A 94 -14.14 9.03 -20.00
CA TYR A 94 -15.20 8.17 -19.48
C TYR A 94 -16.39 8.12 -20.45
N VAL A 95 -16.89 6.92 -20.72
CA VAL A 95 -18.08 6.66 -21.53
C VAL A 95 -19.13 6.01 -20.65
N ALA A 96 -20.21 6.72 -20.37
CA ALA A 96 -21.28 6.23 -19.51
C ALA A 96 -22.16 5.18 -20.20
N SER A 97 -22.29 5.24 -21.53
CA SER A 97 -23.07 4.31 -22.33
C SER A 97 -22.47 4.16 -23.73
N GLY A 98 -22.51 2.95 -24.29
CA GLY A 98 -21.92 2.63 -25.59
C GLY A 98 -20.55 1.98 -25.48
N PRO A 99 -19.91 1.69 -26.61
CA PRO A 99 -18.61 1.02 -26.64
C PRO A 99 -17.50 1.97 -26.21
N ALA A 100 -16.63 1.48 -25.34
CA ALA A 100 -15.37 2.13 -24.98
C ALA A 100 -14.20 1.23 -25.42
N ASP A 101 -12.98 1.76 -25.51
CA ASP A 101 -11.80 0.97 -25.87
C ASP A 101 -11.49 -0.09 -24.80
N VAL A 102 -11.66 0.28 -23.54
CA VAL A 102 -11.46 -0.62 -22.40
C VAL A 102 -12.63 -0.62 -21.44
N ASN A 103 -12.96 -1.81 -20.96
CA ASN A 103 -13.93 -2.05 -19.90
C ASN A 103 -13.22 -2.23 -18.57
N VAL A 104 -13.60 -1.44 -17.59
CA VAL A 104 -13.08 -1.51 -16.23
C VAL A 104 -14.06 -2.27 -15.34
N ARG A 105 -13.53 -3.22 -14.59
CA ARG A 105 -14.24 -3.94 -13.55
C ARG A 105 -13.46 -3.82 -12.25
N TYR A 106 -14.15 -3.74 -11.13
CA TYR A 106 -13.48 -3.83 -9.84
C TYR A 106 -14.24 -4.75 -8.89
N THR A 107 -13.51 -5.35 -7.98
CA THR A 107 -14.06 -6.15 -6.89
C THR A 107 -13.40 -5.74 -5.59
N LEU A 108 -14.21 -5.30 -4.62
CA LEU A 108 -13.79 -5.11 -3.25
C LEU A 108 -14.20 -6.33 -2.44
N GLY A 109 -13.22 -7.00 -1.85
CA GLY A 109 -13.43 -8.12 -0.94
C GLY A 109 -12.69 -7.89 0.37
N ALA A 110 -13.30 -8.30 1.48
CA ALA A 110 -12.63 -8.47 2.75
C ALA A 110 -12.63 -9.96 3.07
N ALA A 111 -11.58 -10.65 2.65
CA ALA A 111 -11.42 -12.05 2.97
C ALA A 111 -10.91 -12.20 4.41
N ARG A 112 -11.54 -13.10 5.18
CA ARG A 112 -10.98 -13.53 6.43
C ARG A 112 -9.84 -14.51 6.08
N ARG A 113 -8.60 -14.05 6.17
CA ARG A 113 -7.44 -14.93 6.12
C ARG A 113 -7.18 -15.54 7.48
N SER A 114 -6.87 -16.83 7.50
CA SER A 114 -6.26 -17.48 8.66
C SER A 114 -4.83 -17.86 8.25
N GLU A 115 -3.84 -17.19 8.80
CA GLU A 115 -2.47 -17.67 8.71
C GLU A 115 -2.21 -18.69 9.83
N VAL A 116 -1.49 -19.73 9.47
CA VAL A 116 -1.04 -20.71 10.44
C VAL A 116 0.37 -20.30 10.83
N GLU A 117 0.52 -19.74 12.00
CA GLU A 117 1.80 -19.36 12.54
C GLU A 117 2.35 -20.48 13.42
N ALA A 118 3.64 -20.78 13.27
CA ALA A 118 4.36 -21.74 14.07
C ALA A 118 5.03 -21.03 15.24
N TYR A 119 4.64 -21.42 16.46
CA TYR A 119 5.29 -20.94 17.67
C TYR A 119 6.09 -22.05 18.34
N PRO A 120 7.29 -21.77 18.87
CA PRO A 120 7.99 -22.71 19.73
C PRO A 120 7.10 -23.06 20.92
N ALA A 121 6.89 -24.35 21.16
CA ALA A 121 6.08 -24.85 22.26
C ALA A 121 6.83 -25.94 23.02
N GLY A 122 6.61 -25.98 24.34
CA GLY A 122 7.16 -27.00 25.21
C GLY A 122 8.35 -26.54 26.04
N TRP A 123 8.75 -27.37 27.00
CA TRP A 123 9.90 -27.16 27.87
C TRP A 123 11.18 -27.07 27.03
N ARG A 124 11.93 -25.99 27.15
CA ARG A 124 13.16 -25.69 26.38
C ARG A 124 12.96 -25.46 24.88
N GLY A 125 11.74 -25.07 24.42
CA GLY A 125 11.49 -24.76 23.00
C GLY A 125 11.43 -26.00 22.09
N TRP A 126 11.36 -27.19 22.62
CA TRP A 126 11.20 -28.44 21.84
C TRP A 126 9.73 -28.65 21.52
N GLY A 127 9.41 -28.54 20.26
CA GLY A 127 8.05 -28.65 19.73
C GLY A 127 7.59 -27.38 19.02
N THR A 128 6.61 -27.55 18.16
CA THR A 128 6.00 -26.47 17.40
C THR A 128 4.50 -26.49 17.66
N ARG A 129 3.97 -25.35 18.10
CA ARG A 129 2.53 -25.15 18.19
C ARG A 129 2.08 -24.32 17.00
N TRP A 130 1.17 -24.87 16.23
CA TRP A 130 0.52 -24.18 15.13
C TRP A 130 -0.70 -23.44 15.65
N VAL A 131 -0.69 -22.13 15.51
CA VAL A 131 -1.82 -21.28 15.91
C VAL A 131 -2.38 -20.62 14.65
N ARG A 132 -3.70 -20.77 14.47
CA ARG A 132 -4.40 -20.08 13.39
C ARG A 132 -4.76 -18.69 13.87
N VAL A 133 -4.16 -17.66 13.29
CA VAL A 133 -4.45 -16.27 13.57
C VAL A 133 -5.45 -15.76 12.52
N PRO A 134 -6.71 -15.48 12.89
CA PRO A 134 -7.67 -14.90 11.96
C PRO A 134 -7.41 -13.41 11.80
N TYR A 135 -7.26 -12.95 10.56
CA TYR A 135 -7.26 -11.52 10.25
C TYR A 135 -8.15 -11.23 9.03
N THR A 136 -8.63 -10.00 8.93
CA THR A 136 -9.45 -9.54 7.82
C THR A 136 -8.57 -8.70 6.91
N GLU A 137 -8.45 -9.12 5.65
CA GLU A 137 -7.72 -8.40 4.62
C GLU A 137 -8.71 -7.72 3.68
N GLY A 138 -8.56 -6.41 3.49
CA GLY A 138 -9.25 -5.66 2.44
C GLY A 138 -8.49 -5.78 1.14
N THR A 139 -9.10 -6.37 0.13
CA THR A 139 -8.52 -6.51 -1.21
C THR A 139 -9.39 -5.82 -2.23
N LEU A 140 -8.81 -4.85 -2.94
CA LEU A 140 -9.41 -4.23 -4.11
C LEU A 140 -8.69 -4.74 -5.36
N VAL A 141 -9.41 -5.43 -6.22
CA VAL A 141 -8.94 -5.85 -7.55
C VAL A 141 -9.57 -4.94 -8.58
N ILE A 142 -8.77 -4.37 -9.48
CA ILE A 142 -9.24 -3.57 -10.61
C ILE A 142 -8.70 -4.21 -11.88
N ASP A 143 -9.59 -4.60 -12.78
CA ASP A 143 -9.30 -5.21 -14.07
C ASP A 143 -9.64 -4.24 -15.20
N MET A 144 -8.74 -4.10 -16.16
CA MET A 144 -9.02 -3.44 -17.44
C MET A 144 -8.95 -4.47 -18.56
N ARG A 145 -10.02 -4.54 -19.34
CA ARG A 145 -10.12 -5.45 -20.48
C ARG A 145 -10.34 -4.67 -21.76
N GLU A 146 -9.56 -4.97 -22.79
CA GLU A 146 -9.82 -4.44 -24.12
C GLU A 146 -11.22 -4.91 -24.60
N THR A 147 -12.05 -4.00 -25.05
CA THR A 147 -13.44 -4.31 -25.40
C THR A 147 -13.53 -5.21 -26.63
N ALA A 148 -12.69 -4.97 -27.64
CA ALA A 148 -12.70 -5.70 -28.90
C ALA A 148 -12.32 -7.18 -28.73
N THR A 149 -11.28 -7.46 -27.97
CA THR A 149 -10.73 -8.82 -27.78
C THR A 149 -11.23 -9.49 -26.50
N ARG A 150 -11.79 -8.70 -25.55
CA ARG A 150 -12.14 -9.11 -24.19
C ARG A 150 -10.94 -9.58 -23.35
N SER A 151 -9.73 -9.38 -23.86
CA SER A 151 -8.50 -9.75 -23.17
C SER A 151 -8.25 -8.87 -21.96
N LEU A 152 -7.75 -9.47 -20.88
CA LEU A 152 -7.25 -8.72 -19.73
C LEU A 152 -5.94 -8.07 -20.14
N VAL A 153 -5.90 -6.74 -20.14
CA VAL A 153 -4.70 -5.98 -20.52
C VAL A 153 -3.96 -5.42 -19.32
N TRP A 154 -4.69 -5.18 -18.21
CA TRP A 154 -4.10 -4.67 -16.99
C TRP A 154 -4.92 -5.08 -15.77
N ARG A 155 -4.24 -5.35 -14.68
CA ARG A 155 -4.82 -5.68 -13.37
C ARG A 155 -4.02 -5.04 -12.25
N SER A 156 -4.72 -4.47 -11.29
CA SER A 156 -4.19 -4.09 -10.00
C SER A 156 -4.82 -4.91 -8.88
N ILE A 157 -3.99 -5.34 -7.95
CA ILE A 157 -4.42 -5.98 -6.72
C ILE A 157 -3.85 -5.16 -5.55
N ALA A 158 -4.70 -4.36 -4.94
CA ALA A 158 -4.37 -3.57 -3.76
C ALA A 158 -4.85 -4.29 -2.50
N ARG A 159 -3.96 -4.43 -1.52
CA ARG A 159 -4.27 -5.11 -0.25
C ARG A 159 -4.01 -4.18 0.92
N GLU A 160 -4.94 -4.19 1.85
CA GLU A 160 -4.84 -3.50 3.13
C GLU A 160 -5.08 -4.51 4.26
N ASP A 161 -4.02 -4.78 5.01
CA ASP A 161 -4.06 -5.66 6.19
C ASP A 161 -4.63 -4.90 7.38
N LYS A 162 -5.96 -4.86 7.48
CA LYS A 162 -6.67 -4.27 8.61
C LYS A 162 -7.81 -5.18 9.08
N SER A 163 -7.92 -5.31 10.38
CA SER A 163 -9.03 -6.04 11.00
C SER A 163 -10.33 -5.24 11.05
N ASP A 164 -10.27 -3.94 10.80
CA ASP A 164 -11.36 -2.98 10.95
C ASP A 164 -11.80 -2.46 9.58
N ALA A 165 -13.06 -2.70 9.24
CA ALA A 165 -13.66 -2.30 7.97
C ALA A 165 -13.68 -0.78 7.77
N SER A 166 -13.87 0.00 8.83
CA SER A 166 -13.86 1.47 8.74
C SER A 166 -12.49 2.00 8.30
N LYS A 167 -11.44 1.32 8.72
CA LYS A 167 -10.07 1.64 8.29
C LYS A 167 -9.80 1.26 6.83
N ILE A 168 -10.45 0.20 6.34
CA ILE A 168 -10.41 -0.18 4.92
C ILE A 168 -11.14 0.87 4.10
N GLU A 169 -12.38 1.21 4.49
CA GLU A 169 -13.20 2.21 3.80
C GLU A 169 -12.48 3.56 3.68
N GLY A 170 -11.85 4.03 4.76
CA GLY A 170 -11.10 5.29 4.77
C GLY A 170 -9.84 5.31 3.88
N LYS A 171 -9.47 4.16 3.27
CA LYS A 171 -8.29 4.03 2.41
C LYS A 171 -8.60 3.65 0.96
N LEU A 172 -9.87 3.47 0.61
CA LEU A 172 -10.26 3.03 -0.74
C LEU A 172 -9.78 3.98 -1.83
N ASP A 173 -9.93 5.29 -1.62
CA ASP A 173 -9.42 6.34 -2.52
C ASP A 173 -7.92 6.20 -2.77
N ASN A 174 -7.15 5.97 -1.71
CA ASN A 174 -5.72 5.79 -1.80
C ASN A 174 -5.34 4.46 -2.50
N MET A 175 -6.10 3.38 -2.28
CA MET A 175 -5.93 2.11 -2.99
C MET A 175 -6.14 2.28 -4.49
N VAL A 176 -7.23 2.97 -4.89
CA VAL A 176 -7.51 3.29 -6.30
C VAL A 176 -6.41 4.16 -6.89
N LYS A 177 -6.09 5.28 -6.23
CA LYS A 177 -5.05 6.21 -6.69
C LYS A 177 -3.72 5.51 -6.91
N LYS A 178 -3.21 4.78 -5.91
CA LYS A 178 -1.93 4.07 -6.00
C LYS A 178 -1.93 2.96 -7.05
N SER A 179 -3.08 2.33 -7.33
CA SER A 179 -3.23 1.39 -8.42
C SER A 179 -2.96 2.07 -9.76
N PHE A 180 -3.64 3.19 -10.01
CA PHE A 180 -3.50 3.93 -11.27
C PHE A 180 -2.25 4.80 -11.35
N ASP A 181 -1.53 5.07 -10.26
CA ASP A 181 -0.20 5.69 -10.33
C ASP A 181 0.77 4.84 -11.16
N LYS A 182 0.51 3.52 -11.25
CA LYS A 182 1.28 2.56 -12.05
C LYS A 182 0.66 2.27 -13.43
N TYR A 183 -0.31 3.05 -13.87
CA TYR A 183 -0.92 2.97 -15.20
C TYR A 183 -0.53 4.20 -16.04
N PRO A 184 -0.21 4.04 -17.34
CA PRO A 184 0.07 2.78 -18.02
C PRO A 184 1.37 2.14 -17.50
N PRO A 185 1.54 0.81 -17.64
CA PRO A 185 2.79 0.16 -17.24
C PRO A 185 3.96 0.72 -18.06
N LYS A 186 5.09 0.90 -17.40
CA LYS A 186 6.33 1.26 -18.11
C LYS A 186 6.81 0.05 -18.90
N LYS A 187 7.13 0.25 -20.16
CA LYS A 187 7.82 -0.73 -21.00
C LYS A 187 9.26 -0.90 -20.55
#